data_709c57ecc8fcf4faeccd48b759d9b010
#
_entry.id   709c57ecc8fcf4faeccd48b759d9b010
#
_cell.length_a   1.000
_cell.length_b   1.000
_cell.length_c   1.000
_cell.angle_alpha   90.00
_cell.angle_beta   90.00
_cell.angle_gamma   90.00
#
_symmetry.space_group_name_H-M   'P 1'
#
loop_
_entity.id
_entity.type
_entity.pdbx_description
1 polymer ?
#
loop_
_entity_poly.entity_id
_entity_poly.type
_entity_poly.pdbx_seq_one_letter_code
_entity_poly.pdbx_strand_id
1 'polypeptide(L)'
;MIAQETNLEVADNTGARVVKCIRILGHRRRFAHVGDLIKVAVKEAQPTGVVKKGEVHTALIVRTAQPVRRPDGSLLRFDTNAAIIVDAQNNPRGTRIFGPVGRELRDLNYM
;
A
#
# COMPACT_ATOMS: atom_id res chain seq x y z
N MET A 1 -8.58 -3.32 7.02
CA MET A 1 -8.92 -3.93 5.73
C MET A 1 -9.10 -2.87 4.67
N ILE A 2 -8.69 -3.18 3.46
CA ILE A 2 -8.78 -2.25 2.34
C ILE A 2 -9.75 -2.82 1.32
N ALA A 3 -10.77 -2.03 0.97
CA ALA A 3 -11.76 -2.39 -0.04
C ALA A 3 -11.64 -1.43 -1.22
N GLN A 4 -12.39 -1.69 -2.30
CA GLN A 4 -12.49 -0.73 -3.38
C GLN A 4 -12.97 0.61 -2.84
N GLU A 5 -12.43 1.69 -3.40
CA GLU A 5 -12.72 3.07 -3.03
C GLU A 5 -12.16 3.52 -1.67
N THR A 6 -11.36 2.69 -1.00
CA THR A 6 -10.66 3.11 0.22
C THR A 6 -9.49 4.02 -0.16
N ASN A 7 -9.36 5.16 0.54
CA ASN A 7 -8.24 6.05 0.38
C ASN A 7 -7.09 5.60 1.28
N LEU A 8 -5.87 5.67 0.75
CA LEU A 8 -4.66 5.31 1.48
C LEU A 8 -3.64 6.43 1.38
N GLU A 9 -2.84 6.59 2.43
CA GLU A 9 -1.66 7.43 2.38
C GLU A 9 -0.56 6.69 1.62
N VAL A 10 0.32 7.44 0.97
CA VAL A 10 1.48 6.87 0.28
C VAL A 10 2.69 7.04 1.18
N ALA A 11 3.36 5.93 1.49
CA ALA A 11 4.44 5.88 2.45
C ALA A 11 5.82 5.84 1.77
N ASP A 12 5.95 6.43 0.58
CA ASP A 12 7.22 6.48 -0.13
C ASP A 12 7.46 7.87 -0.73
N ASN A 13 8.62 8.04 -1.37
CA ASN A 13 9.03 9.32 -1.92
C ASN A 13 8.81 9.45 -3.43
N THR A 14 7.82 8.75 -3.98
CA THR A 14 7.47 8.86 -5.41
C THR A 14 6.79 10.18 -5.75
N GLY A 15 6.32 10.92 -4.75
CA GLY A 15 5.58 12.15 -4.94
C GLY A 15 4.07 11.99 -4.77
N ALA A 16 3.54 10.79 -4.88
CA ALA A 16 2.13 10.55 -4.58
C ALA A 16 1.89 10.73 -3.08
N ARG A 17 0.76 11.32 -2.72
CA ARG A 17 0.39 11.54 -1.31
C ARG A 17 -0.81 10.74 -0.90
N VAL A 18 -1.86 10.73 -1.71
CA VAL A 18 -3.09 9.99 -1.45
C VAL A 18 -3.47 9.22 -2.70
N VAL A 19 -3.78 7.95 -2.51
CA VAL A 19 -4.24 7.08 -3.59
C VAL A 19 -5.55 6.43 -3.17
N LYS A 20 -6.34 6.03 -4.16
CA LYS A 20 -7.62 5.36 -3.93
C LYS A 20 -7.56 3.96 -4.52
N CYS A 21 -7.90 2.96 -3.71
CA CYS A 21 -7.96 1.58 -4.17
C CYS A 21 -9.09 1.42 -5.17
N ILE A 22 -8.77 1.05 -6.39
CA ILE A 22 -9.78 0.81 -7.43
C ILE A 22 -9.99 -0.65 -7.71
N ARG A 23 -9.03 -1.52 -7.38
CA ARG A 23 -9.15 -2.96 -7.58
C ARG A 23 -8.17 -3.69 -6.70
N ILE A 24 -8.59 -4.84 -6.16
CA ILE A 24 -7.72 -5.73 -5.42
C ILE A 24 -7.20 -6.80 -6.37
N LEU A 25 -5.88 -6.96 -6.44
CA LEU A 25 -5.24 -7.91 -7.34
C LEU A 25 -5.11 -9.28 -6.68
N GLY A 26 -4.97 -10.30 -7.52
CA GLY A 26 -4.81 -11.67 -7.06
C GLY A 26 -6.13 -12.36 -6.87
N HIS A 27 -6.35 -12.96 -5.71
CA HIS A 27 -7.55 -13.75 -5.43
C HIS A 27 -8.82 -12.90 -5.46
N ARG A 28 -9.97 -13.54 -5.63
CA ARG A 28 -11.29 -12.89 -5.65
C ARG A 28 -11.67 -12.44 -4.23
N ARG A 29 -10.94 -11.52 -3.67
CA ARG A 29 -11.19 -11.01 -2.32
C ARG A 29 -11.93 -9.68 -2.37
N ARG A 30 -12.80 -9.47 -1.40
CA ARG A 30 -13.44 -8.16 -1.20
C ARG A 30 -12.52 -7.19 -0.51
N PHE A 31 -11.58 -7.69 0.28
CA PHE A 31 -10.71 -6.87 1.13
C PHE A 31 -9.26 -7.28 0.95
N ALA A 32 -8.39 -6.30 1.02
CA ALA A 32 -6.95 -6.50 0.99
C ALA A 32 -6.34 -6.20 2.36
N HIS A 33 -5.23 -6.82 2.64
CA HIS A 33 -4.51 -6.71 3.91
C HIS A 33 -3.06 -6.34 3.65
N VAL A 34 -2.29 -6.15 4.74
CA VAL A 34 -0.85 -5.90 4.64
C VAL A 34 -0.19 -7.00 3.79
N GLY A 35 0.60 -6.59 2.81
CA GLY A 35 1.26 -7.49 1.90
C GLY A 35 0.49 -7.80 0.62
N ASP A 36 -0.75 -7.36 0.51
CA ASP A 36 -1.53 -7.55 -0.71
C ASP A 36 -1.24 -6.45 -1.72
N LEU A 37 -1.34 -6.79 -3.00
CA LEU A 37 -1.19 -5.85 -4.09
C LEU A 37 -2.56 -5.35 -4.54
N ILE A 38 -2.65 -4.06 -4.82
CA ILE A 38 -3.87 -3.43 -5.30
C ILE A 38 -3.56 -2.49 -6.45
N LYS A 39 -4.58 -2.21 -7.27
CA LYS A 39 -4.51 -1.11 -8.24
C LYS A 39 -5.06 0.14 -7.58
N VAL A 40 -4.38 1.25 -7.78
CA VAL A 40 -4.75 2.53 -7.18
C VAL A 40 -4.78 3.64 -8.22
N ALA A 41 -5.64 4.62 -8.01
CA ALA A 41 -5.64 5.88 -8.75
C ALA A 41 -5.05 6.95 -7.84
N VAL A 42 -4.11 7.72 -8.37
CA VAL A 42 -3.45 8.78 -7.62
C VAL A 42 -4.39 9.97 -7.51
N LYS A 43 -4.77 10.34 -6.29
CA LYS A 43 -5.68 11.45 -6.02
C LYS A 43 -4.95 12.75 -5.71
N GLU A 44 -3.83 12.68 -5.01
CA GLU A 44 -2.99 13.82 -4.69
C GLU A 44 -1.54 13.45 -4.89
N ALA A 45 -0.77 14.32 -5.55
CA ALA A 45 0.64 14.11 -5.79
C ALA A 45 1.37 15.45 -5.88
N GLN A 46 2.66 15.43 -5.56
CA GLN A 46 3.52 16.59 -5.74
C GLN A 46 3.76 16.80 -7.24
N PRO A 47 3.76 18.05 -7.73
CA PRO A 47 3.96 18.32 -9.15
C PRO A 47 5.29 17.82 -9.71
N THR A 48 6.32 17.75 -8.86
CA THR A 48 7.67 17.34 -9.26
C THR A 48 7.94 15.86 -9.02
N GLY A 49 6.96 15.10 -8.53
CA GLY A 49 7.15 13.68 -8.24
C GLY A 49 7.22 12.81 -9.48
N VAL A 50 7.71 11.60 -9.29
CA VAL A 50 7.78 10.58 -10.34
C VAL A 50 6.38 10.12 -10.74
N VAL A 51 5.47 10.08 -9.75
CA VAL A 51 4.08 9.68 -9.94
C VAL A 51 3.21 10.93 -9.97
N LYS A 52 2.33 11.01 -10.95
CA LYS A 52 1.49 12.19 -11.17
C LYS A 52 0.03 11.91 -10.79
N LYS A 53 -0.69 12.98 -10.45
CA LYS A 53 -2.12 12.92 -10.16
C LYS A 53 -2.88 12.36 -11.37
N GLY A 54 -3.82 11.47 -11.10
CA GLY A 54 -4.66 10.86 -12.14
C GLY A 54 -4.10 9.58 -12.73
N GLU A 55 -2.85 9.25 -12.46
CA GLU A 55 -2.26 8.01 -12.94
C GLU A 55 -2.80 6.80 -12.16
N VAL A 56 -2.75 5.63 -12.81
CA VAL A 56 -3.12 4.36 -12.20
C VAL A 56 -1.85 3.53 -12.04
N HIS A 57 -1.62 3.03 -10.84
CA HIS A 57 -0.43 2.25 -10.51
C HIS A 57 -0.77 1.03 -9.69
N THR A 58 0.17 0.09 -9.60
CA THR A 58 0.09 -1.00 -8.64
C THR A 58 0.72 -0.55 -7.34
N ALA A 59 0.09 -0.89 -6.22
CA ALA A 59 0.59 -0.53 -4.89
C ALA A 59 0.59 -1.75 -3.98
N LEU A 60 1.54 -1.75 -3.03
CA LEU A 60 1.65 -2.77 -2.01
C LEU A 60 1.20 -2.15 -0.68
N ILE A 61 0.26 -2.81 -0.01
CA ILE A 61 -0.23 -2.33 1.29
C ILE A 61 0.82 -2.64 2.34
N VAL A 62 1.32 -1.60 3.03
CA VAL A 62 2.38 -1.75 4.04
C VAL A 62 1.86 -1.63 5.47
N ARG A 63 0.71 -0.97 5.67
CA ARG A 63 0.05 -0.92 6.98
C ARG A 63 -1.43 -0.63 6.83
N THR A 64 -2.22 -1.13 7.78
CA THR A 64 -3.66 -0.89 7.82
C THR A 64 -4.08 -0.49 9.22
N ALA A 65 -5.16 0.29 9.32
CA ALA A 65 -5.75 0.65 10.62
C ALA A 65 -6.49 -0.53 11.25
N GLN A 66 -6.83 -1.53 10.45
CA GLN A 66 -7.50 -2.74 10.94
C GLN A 66 -6.50 -3.64 11.66
N PRO A 67 -6.78 -4.10 12.89
CA PRO A 67 -5.89 -5.02 13.58
C PRO A 67 -5.67 -6.31 12.80
N VAL A 68 -4.41 -6.78 12.77
CA VAL A 68 -4.03 -8.03 12.12
C VAL A 68 -3.55 -9.00 13.19
N ARG A 69 -4.17 -10.17 13.26
CA ARG A 69 -3.76 -11.21 14.20
C ARG A 69 -2.54 -11.95 13.65
N ARG A 70 -1.50 -12.04 14.45
CA ARG A 70 -0.28 -12.76 14.09
C ARG A 70 -0.31 -14.18 14.64
N PRO A 71 0.49 -15.11 14.05
CA PRO A 71 0.52 -16.51 14.53
C PRO A 71 0.94 -16.65 15.99
N ASP A 72 1.72 -15.71 16.52
CA ASP A 72 2.16 -15.75 17.93
C ASP A 72 1.10 -15.25 18.92
N GLY A 73 -0.09 -14.91 18.45
CA GLY A 73 -1.19 -14.41 19.27
C GLY A 73 -1.20 -12.92 19.48
N SER A 74 -0.18 -12.18 19.03
CA SER A 74 -0.18 -10.73 19.13
C SER A 74 -1.06 -10.09 18.06
N LEU A 75 -1.43 -8.80 18.26
CA LEU A 75 -2.18 -8.03 17.28
C LEU A 75 -1.29 -6.90 16.77
N LEU A 76 -1.30 -6.72 15.45
CA LEU A 76 -0.64 -5.59 14.80
C LEU A 76 -1.70 -4.56 14.41
N ARG A 77 -1.52 -3.33 14.86
CA ARG A 77 -2.42 -2.23 14.52
C ARG A 77 -1.63 -0.97 14.21
N PHE A 78 -1.99 -0.30 13.12
CA PHE A 78 -1.44 0.99 12.74
C PHE A 78 -2.54 2.04 12.79
N ASP A 79 -2.15 3.31 12.87
CA ASP A 79 -3.11 4.41 12.95
C ASP A 79 -3.79 4.70 11.62
N THR A 80 -3.13 4.42 10.51
CA THR A 80 -3.64 4.75 9.18
C THR A 80 -3.40 3.61 8.21
N ASN A 81 -4.13 3.65 7.10
CA ASN A 81 -3.87 2.78 5.96
C ASN A 81 -2.81 3.42 5.07
N ALA A 82 -1.80 2.66 4.70
CA ALA A 82 -0.74 3.17 3.84
C ALA A 82 -0.26 2.12 2.85
N ALA A 83 0.21 2.62 1.70
CA ALA A 83 0.71 1.78 0.62
C ALA A 83 1.93 2.43 -0.01
N ILE A 84 2.71 1.63 -0.73
CA ILE A 84 3.82 2.13 -1.55
C ILE A 84 3.55 1.77 -3.01
N ILE A 85 4.04 2.60 -3.92
CA ILE A 85 3.90 2.36 -5.35
C ILE A 85 4.97 1.37 -5.80
N VAL A 86 4.57 0.35 -6.54
CA VAL A 86 5.50 -0.67 -7.06
C VAL A 86 5.41 -0.73 -8.58
N ASP A 87 6.45 -1.29 -9.21
CA ASP A 87 6.49 -1.47 -10.66
C ASP A 87 5.89 -2.84 -11.07
N ALA A 88 6.01 -3.19 -12.35
CA ALA A 88 5.46 -4.44 -12.87
C ALA A 88 6.12 -5.68 -12.28
N GLN A 89 7.32 -5.56 -11.74
CA GLN A 89 8.04 -6.65 -11.07
C GLN A 89 7.86 -6.63 -9.57
N ASN A 90 6.93 -5.81 -9.08
CA ASN A 90 6.62 -5.64 -7.65
C ASN A 90 7.78 -5.06 -6.84
N ASN A 91 8.66 -4.31 -7.48
CA ASN A 91 9.72 -3.57 -6.81
C ASN A 91 9.24 -2.16 -6.50
N PRO A 92 9.63 -1.59 -5.33
CA PRO A 92 9.23 -0.22 -5.01
C PRO A 92 9.75 0.78 -6.05
N ARG A 93 8.91 1.69 -6.48
CA ARG A 93 9.31 2.78 -7.38
C ARG A 93 10.00 3.90 -6.63
N GLY A 94 9.67 4.09 -5.35
CA GLY A 94 10.35 5.03 -4.51
C GLY A 94 11.64 4.44 -3.97
N THR A 95 12.58 5.32 -3.64
CA THR A 95 13.87 4.90 -3.05
C THR A 95 13.80 4.85 -1.53
N ARG A 96 12.70 5.30 -0.93
CA ARG A 96 12.59 5.46 0.50
C ARG A 96 11.16 5.18 0.95
N ILE A 97 11.02 4.45 2.05
CA ILE A 97 9.72 4.15 2.66
C ILE A 97 9.65 4.86 4.00
N PHE A 98 8.54 5.56 4.25
CA PHE A 98 8.33 6.34 5.46
C PHE A 98 7.48 5.58 6.47
N GLY A 99 7.89 5.62 7.73
CA GLY A 99 7.13 5.07 8.83
C GLY A 99 7.21 3.54 8.95
N PRO A 100 6.49 2.97 9.90
CA PRO A 100 6.53 1.53 10.15
C PRO A 100 5.81 0.74 9.07
N VAL A 101 6.28 -0.49 8.83
CA VAL A 101 5.62 -1.45 7.94
C VAL A 101 5.38 -2.75 8.69
N GLY A 102 4.41 -3.54 8.22
CA GLY A 102 4.12 -4.82 8.83
C GLY A 102 5.25 -5.83 8.60
N ARG A 103 5.55 -6.61 9.64
CA ARG A 103 6.55 -7.68 9.55
C ARG A 103 6.18 -8.70 8.47
N GLU A 104 4.90 -8.84 8.18
CA GLU A 104 4.36 -9.74 7.17
C GLU A 104 4.99 -9.51 5.80
N LEU A 105 5.48 -8.30 5.51
CA LEU A 105 6.15 -8.00 4.25
C LEU A 105 7.48 -8.73 4.13
N ARG A 106 8.21 -8.89 5.23
CA ARG A 106 9.45 -9.67 5.25
C ARG A 106 9.17 -11.14 4.93
N ASP A 107 8.09 -11.67 5.51
CA ASP A 107 7.71 -13.06 5.31
C ASP A 107 7.30 -13.32 3.86
N LEU A 108 6.88 -12.28 3.13
CA LEU A 108 6.51 -12.36 1.73
C LEU A 108 7.66 -11.94 0.79
N ASN A 109 8.87 -11.78 1.32
CA ASN A 109 10.09 -11.41 0.56
C ASN A 109 10.06 -10.02 -0.07
N TYR A 110 9.37 -9.08 0.54
CA TYR A 110 9.36 -7.68 0.10
C TYR A 110 10.41 -6.86 0.88
N MET A 111 11.63 -7.27 0.78
CA MET A 111 12.72 -6.60 1.49
C MET A 111 13.53 -5.70 0.56
#